data_d50f6b75a33661786bccd024c3925b0b
#
_entry.id   d50f6b75a33661786bccd024c3925b0b
#
_cell.length_a   1.000
_cell.length_b   1.000
_cell.length_c   1.000
_cell.angle_alpha   90.00
_cell.angle_beta   90.00
_cell.angle_gamma   90.00
#
_symmetry.space_group_name_H-M   'P 1'
#
loop_
_entity.id
_entity.type
_entity.pdbx_description
1 polymer ?
#
loop_
_entity_poly.entity_id
_entity_poly.type
_entity_poly.pdbx_seq_one_letter_code
_entity_poly.pdbx_strand_id
1 'polypeptide(L)'
;MKKTDSKKNEFLRAIKTLSNLLVFFIAGTILLYKCSFGTEESLKPAVAKDAQPREGIVYIYDSKHKVGSDGFDRHLRNPRGELKRTGPTTWLYQKKLYTLTALGTDSKHHVANAYLIGFSPFKTGKLWVPMQTLASRLKYKTDKNQFKGMVDVWQTSKQAYYWLRGDCEDHAILLADWLIEMGYDARVVLGKYKKNGHAWVVLFYGQKTYIIEATNKQNRRTYPLANKLPNYKPAFMFNRDFFWKNTGTVLTTIYDDSKWEKVSSFKEISRIRKGNPV
;
A
#
# COMPACT_ATOMS: atom_id res chain seq x y z
N MET A 1 -2.12 60.83 -46.33
CA MET A 1 -2.08 60.42 -44.89
C MET A 1 -3.22 59.56 -44.36
N LYS A 2 -4.29 59.21 -45.09
CA LYS A 2 -5.43 58.40 -44.60
C LYS A 2 -5.33 56.89 -44.81
N LYS A 3 -4.37 56.37 -45.61
CA LYS A 3 -4.26 54.94 -45.97
C LYS A 3 -3.43 54.10 -44.98
N THR A 4 -2.57 54.72 -44.17
CA THR A 4 -1.71 54.06 -43.15
C THR A 4 -2.44 53.75 -41.88
N ASP A 5 -3.43 54.54 -41.47
CA ASP A 5 -4.20 54.34 -40.27
C ASP A 5 -5.21 53.16 -40.39
N SER A 6 -5.75 52.93 -41.58
CA SER A 6 -6.66 51.79 -41.82
C SER A 6 -5.95 50.45 -41.65
N LYS A 7 -4.76 50.27 -42.21
CA LYS A 7 -3.99 49.03 -42.09
C LYS A 7 -3.52 48.76 -40.66
N LYS A 8 -3.19 49.81 -39.91
CA LYS A 8 -2.81 49.69 -38.50
C LYS A 8 -4.00 49.23 -37.62
N ASN A 9 -5.21 49.72 -37.91
CA ASN A 9 -6.42 49.31 -37.19
C ASN A 9 -6.88 47.90 -37.54
N GLU A 10 -6.70 47.44 -38.78
CA GLU A 10 -6.96 46.03 -39.17
C GLU A 10 -5.97 45.09 -38.50
N PHE A 11 -4.69 45.44 -38.46
CA PHE A 11 -3.66 44.64 -37.78
C PHE A 11 -3.91 44.53 -36.28
N LEU A 12 -4.30 45.60 -35.59
CA LEU A 12 -4.65 45.59 -34.18
C LEU A 12 -5.92 44.74 -33.88
N ARG A 13 -6.91 44.77 -34.78
CA ARG A 13 -8.09 43.92 -34.68
C ARG A 13 -7.74 42.43 -34.85
N ALA A 14 -6.89 42.08 -35.82
CA ALA A 14 -6.42 40.74 -36.04
C ALA A 14 -5.67 40.17 -34.80
N ILE A 15 -4.76 40.97 -34.20
CA ILE A 15 -4.05 40.59 -32.96
C ILE A 15 -5.03 40.36 -31.80
N LYS A 16 -6.02 41.23 -31.63
CA LYS A 16 -7.02 41.07 -30.56
C LYS A 16 -7.88 39.84 -30.75
N THR A 17 -8.22 39.49 -31.98
CA THR A 17 -8.98 38.28 -32.31
C THR A 17 -8.14 37.03 -32.08
N LEU A 18 -6.85 37.02 -32.47
CA LEU A 18 -5.92 35.91 -32.20
C LEU A 18 -5.69 35.73 -30.69
N SER A 19 -5.53 36.80 -29.92
CA SER A 19 -5.38 36.73 -28.46
C SER A 19 -6.60 36.13 -27.79
N ASN A 20 -7.82 36.53 -28.22
CA ASN A 20 -9.05 35.94 -27.67
C ASN A 20 -9.21 34.44 -28.03
N LEU A 21 -8.86 34.06 -29.26
CA LEU A 21 -8.85 32.66 -29.69
C LEU A 21 -7.85 31.81 -28.86
N LEU A 22 -6.66 32.34 -28.57
CA LEU A 22 -5.66 31.66 -27.75
C LEU A 22 -6.12 31.50 -26.32
N VAL A 23 -6.77 32.49 -25.71
CA VAL A 23 -7.35 32.40 -24.37
C VAL A 23 -8.46 31.37 -24.32
N PHE A 24 -9.33 31.27 -25.32
CA PHE A 24 -10.37 30.23 -25.39
C PHE A 24 -9.78 28.84 -25.61
N PHE A 25 -8.69 28.71 -26.38
CA PHE A 25 -8.01 27.43 -26.58
C PHE A 25 -7.32 26.95 -25.29
N ILE A 26 -6.65 27.82 -24.57
CA ILE A 26 -6.04 27.52 -23.26
C ILE A 26 -7.11 27.20 -22.22
N ALA A 27 -8.19 27.95 -22.15
CA ALA A 27 -9.30 27.68 -21.25
C ALA A 27 -10.00 26.34 -21.58
N GLY A 28 -10.19 26.03 -22.86
CA GLY A 28 -10.76 24.78 -23.32
C GLY A 28 -9.86 23.57 -22.99
N THR A 29 -8.54 23.70 -23.19
CA THR A 29 -7.59 22.62 -22.83
C THR A 29 -7.50 22.41 -21.32
N ILE A 30 -7.56 23.47 -20.50
CA ILE A 30 -7.61 23.37 -19.03
C ILE A 30 -8.93 22.71 -18.58
N LEU A 31 -10.06 23.01 -19.23
CA LEU A 31 -11.35 22.41 -18.91
C LEU A 31 -11.39 20.92 -19.31
N LEU A 32 -10.88 20.55 -20.49
CA LEU A 32 -10.76 19.16 -20.94
C LEU A 32 -9.79 18.37 -20.06
N TYR A 33 -8.68 18.98 -19.60
CA TYR A 33 -7.73 18.38 -18.68
C TYR A 33 -8.37 18.13 -17.30
N LYS A 34 -9.19 19.05 -16.80
CA LYS A 34 -9.96 18.87 -15.56
C LYS A 34 -11.08 17.84 -15.68
N CYS A 35 -11.70 17.69 -16.84
CA CYS A 35 -12.74 16.68 -17.06
C CYS A 35 -12.17 15.27 -17.31
N SER A 36 -10.91 15.16 -17.78
CA SER A 36 -10.27 13.84 -18.02
C SER A 36 -9.62 13.22 -16.77
N PHE A 37 -9.31 14.04 -15.77
CA PHE A 37 -8.83 13.58 -14.47
C PHE A 37 -9.85 14.02 -13.43
N GLY A 38 -10.74 13.11 -13.02
CA GLY A 38 -11.57 13.30 -11.85
C GLY A 38 -10.68 13.81 -10.71
N THR A 39 -11.10 14.86 -10.04
CA THR A 39 -10.34 15.44 -8.93
C THR A 39 -10.04 14.35 -7.90
N GLU A 40 -8.84 14.37 -7.33
CA GLU A 40 -8.36 13.43 -6.30
C GLU A 40 -9.39 13.22 -5.16
N GLU A 41 -10.26 14.20 -4.98
CA GLU A 41 -11.34 14.23 -3.98
C GLU A 41 -12.58 13.46 -4.42
N SER A 42 -12.89 13.36 -5.71
CA SER A 42 -14.05 12.63 -6.24
C SER A 42 -13.85 11.10 -6.26
N LEU A 43 -12.60 10.64 -6.28
CA LEU A 43 -12.25 9.21 -6.25
C LEU A 43 -12.27 8.62 -4.84
N LYS A 44 -12.10 9.43 -3.80
CA LYS A 44 -12.08 8.99 -2.39
C LYS A 44 -13.35 8.26 -1.95
N PRO A 45 -14.57 8.73 -2.23
CA PRO A 45 -15.79 8.04 -1.81
C PRO A 45 -16.06 6.72 -2.53
N ALA A 46 -15.72 6.64 -3.83
CA ALA A 46 -15.93 5.42 -4.62
C ALA A 46 -14.99 4.28 -4.21
N VAL A 47 -13.75 4.63 -3.87
CA VAL A 47 -12.73 3.67 -3.38
C VAL A 47 -13.02 3.24 -1.94
N ALA A 48 -13.70 4.07 -1.13
CA ALA A 48 -13.90 3.81 0.29
C ALA A 48 -14.81 2.59 0.56
N LYS A 49 -15.82 2.32 -0.28
CA LYS A 49 -16.78 1.22 -0.05
C LYS A 49 -16.20 -0.17 -0.32
N ASP A 50 -15.39 -0.34 -1.39
CA ASP A 50 -14.91 -1.65 -1.85
C ASP A 50 -13.43 -1.91 -1.51
N ALA A 51 -12.81 -1.05 -0.72
CA ALA A 51 -11.38 -1.08 -0.46
C ALA A 51 -11.05 -1.14 1.04
N GLN A 52 -11.99 -1.57 1.87
CA GLN A 52 -11.75 -1.71 3.31
C GLN A 52 -10.90 -2.94 3.62
N PRO A 53 -10.15 -2.95 4.73
CA PRO A 53 -9.47 -4.14 5.20
C PRO A 53 -10.45 -5.32 5.37
N ARG A 54 -9.97 -6.52 5.09
CA ARG A 54 -10.78 -7.75 5.17
C ARG A 54 -11.17 -8.06 6.62
N GLU A 55 -12.39 -8.48 6.85
CA GLU A 55 -12.79 -9.04 8.13
C GLU A 55 -12.53 -10.54 8.17
N GLY A 56 -12.03 -11.04 9.31
CA GLY A 56 -11.65 -12.44 9.41
C GLY A 56 -11.35 -12.90 10.83
N ILE A 57 -10.81 -14.10 10.91
CA ILE A 57 -10.41 -14.76 12.16
C ILE A 57 -8.91 -15.06 12.08
N VAL A 58 -8.19 -14.67 13.13
CA VAL A 58 -6.79 -15.05 13.36
C VAL A 58 -6.77 -16.35 14.15
N TYR A 59 -6.14 -17.38 13.61
CA TYR A 59 -5.89 -18.67 14.27
C TYR A 59 -4.43 -18.70 14.73
N ILE A 60 -4.22 -18.88 16.02
CA ILE A 60 -2.88 -18.92 16.61
C ILE A 60 -2.32 -20.33 16.47
N TYR A 61 -1.13 -20.48 15.89
CA TYR A 61 -0.49 -21.78 15.78
C TYR A 61 -0.14 -22.36 17.15
N ASP A 62 -0.08 -23.68 17.22
CA ASP A 62 0.13 -24.48 18.44
C ASP A 62 -0.91 -24.19 19.54
N SER A 63 -2.09 -23.71 19.15
CA SER A 63 -3.17 -23.35 20.05
C SER A 63 -4.53 -23.60 19.42
N LYS A 64 -5.54 -23.91 20.24
CA LYS A 64 -6.95 -23.89 19.81
C LYS A 64 -7.55 -22.46 19.84
N HIS A 65 -6.74 -21.47 20.24
CA HIS A 65 -7.21 -20.11 20.40
C HIS A 65 -7.34 -19.38 19.06
N LYS A 66 -8.43 -18.65 18.91
CA LYS A 66 -8.73 -17.84 17.73
C LYS A 66 -9.32 -16.49 18.14
N VAL A 67 -9.04 -15.45 17.38
CA VAL A 67 -9.50 -14.08 17.67
C VAL A 67 -10.14 -13.49 16.41
N GLY A 68 -11.36 -13.00 16.52
CA GLY A 68 -12.01 -12.22 15.45
C GLY A 68 -11.32 -10.87 15.25
N SER A 69 -11.20 -10.43 14.02
CA SER A 69 -10.49 -9.19 13.67
C SER A 69 -11.09 -7.94 14.35
N ASP A 70 -12.40 -7.91 14.60
CA ASP A 70 -13.10 -6.85 15.32
C ASP A 70 -12.71 -6.73 16.81
N GLY A 71 -12.24 -7.83 17.40
CA GLY A 71 -11.82 -7.87 18.81
C GLY A 71 -10.61 -7.00 19.09
N PHE A 72 -9.68 -6.88 18.15
CA PHE A 72 -8.46 -6.10 18.32
C PHE A 72 -8.74 -4.60 18.49
N ASP A 73 -9.58 -4.03 17.64
CA ASP A 73 -9.92 -2.61 17.70
C ASP A 73 -10.61 -2.25 19.02
N ARG A 74 -11.53 -3.10 19.50
CA ARG A 74 -12.22 -2.89 20.79
C ARG A 74 -11.25 -2.80 21.99
N HIS A 75 -10.20 -3.61 22.02
CA HIS A 75 -9.19 -3.56 23.08
C HIS A 75 -8.32 -2.30 23.05
N LEU A 76 -8.20 -1.68 21.89
CA LEU A 76 -7.41 -0.46 21.68
C LEU A 76 -8.23 0.83 21.88
N ARG A 77 -9.49 0.72 22.29
CA ARG A 77 -10.35 1.86 22.64
C ARG A 77 -10.57 1.97 24.14
N ASN A 78 -10.78 3.20 24.59
CA ASN A 78 -11.24 3.46 25.95
C ASN A 78 -12.79 3.26 26.03
N PRO A 79 -13.40 3.30 27.25
CA PRO A 79 -14.85 3.20 27.40
C PRO A 79 -15.68 4.25 26.64
N ARG A 80 -15.05 5.39 26.25
CA ARG A 80 -15.69 6.44 25.44
C ARG A 80 -15.54 6.17 23.94
N GLY A 81 -14.92 5.06 23.53
CA GLY A 81 -14.69 4.70 22.12
C GLY A 81 -13.49 5.39 21.48
N GLU A 82 -12.71 6.18 22.22
CA GLU A 82 -11.53 6.87 21.70
C GLU A 82 -10.33 5.93 21.62
N LEU A 83 -9.49 6.10 20.60
CA LEU A 83 -8.28 5.31 20.43
C LEU A 83 -7.25 5.59 21.52
N LYS A 84 -6.81 4.55 22.21
CA LYS A 84 -5.70 4.61 23.17
C LYS A 84 -4.33 4.65 22.49
N ARG A 85 -4.25 4.18 21.25
CA ARG A 85 -3.01 4.03 20.49
C ARG A 85 -3.29 4.14 19.00
N THR A 86 -2.44 4.81 18.25
CA THR A 86 -2.56 5.00 16.80
C THR A 86 -1.52 4.21 16.00
N GLY A 87 -0.37 3.87 16.59
CA GLY A 87 0.67 3.11 15.90
C GLY A 87 0.44 1.59 15.93
N PRO A 88 1.25 0.84 15.15
CA PRO A 88 1.15 -0.60 15.08
C PRO A 88 1.29 -1.25 16.44
N THR A 89 0.48 -2.26 16.68
CA THR A 89 0.42 -2.96 17.96
C THR A 89 0.63 -4.45 17.78
N THR A 90 1.62 -5.01 18.45
CA THR A 90 1.88 -6.45 18.50
C THR A 90 1.02 -7.11 19.55
N TRP A 91 0.52 -8.30 19.27
CA TRP A 91 -0.37 -9.07 20.14
C TRP A 91 0.28 -10.38 20.59
N LEU A 92 0.12 -10.66 21.87
CA LEU A 92 0.71 -11.82 22.53
C LEU A 92 -0.39 -12.74 23.07
N TYR A 93 -0.18 -14.04 22.88
CA TYR A 93 -0.93 -15.08 23.58
C TYR A 93 0.06 -15.96 24.37
N GLN A 94 -0.16 -16.14 25.65
CA GLN A 94 0.77 -16.85 26.54
C GLN A 94 2.23 -16.38 26.39
N LYS A 95 2.45 -15.06 26.36
CA LYS A 95 3.75 -14.39 26.15
C LYS A 95 4.40 -14.60 24.78
N LYS A 96 3.77 -15.33 23.86
CA LYS A 96 4.24 -15.54 22.48
C LYS A 96 3.52 -14.58 21.52
N LEU A 97 4.27 -13.90 20.67
CA LEU A 97 3.71 -13.05 19.64
C LEU A 97 2.97 -13.88 18.58
N TYR A 98 1.79 -13.43 18.18
CA TYR A 98 1.01 -14.14 17.16
C TYR A 98 0.49 -13.26 16.01
N THR A 99 0.39 -11.94 16.19
CA THR A 99 0.01 -11.04 15.11
C THR A 99 0.36 -9.58 15.41
N LEU A 100 0.15 -8.72 14.44
CA LEU A 100 0.27 -7.28 14.51
C LEU A 100 -0.98 -6.63 13.94
N THR A 101 -1.44 -5.54 14.57
CA THR A 101 -2.50 -4.67 14.02
C THR A 101 -1.95 -3.28 13.74
N ALA A 102 -2.54 -2.61 12.76
CA ALA A 102 -2.30 -1.20 12.46
C ALA A 102 -3.61 -0.45 12.30
N LEU A 103 -3.56 0.87 12.42
CA LEU A 103 -4.73 1.73 12.24
C LEU A 103 -5.03 1.87 10.75
N GLY A 104 -6.26 1.60 10.34
CA GLY A 104 -6.73 1.81 8.99
C GLY A 104 -7.27 3.22 8.75
N THR A 105 -7.50 3.54 7.49
CA THR A 105 -8.09 4.82 7.05
C THR A 105 -9.54 5.02 7.52
N ASP A 106 -10.18 3.95 7.98
CA ASP A 106 -11.51 3.94 8.64
C ASP A 106 -11.45 4.22 10.15
N SER A 107 -10.26 4.56 10.66
CA SER A 107 -9.99 4.80 12.09
C SER A 107 -10.22 3.57 12.99
N LYS A 108 -10.05 2.36 12.43
CA LYS A 108 -10.09 1.09 13.17
C LYS A 108 -8.76 0.35 13.02
N HIS A 109 -8.41 -0.41 14.07
CA HIS A 109 -7.25 -1.30 14.01
C HIS A 109 -7.61 -2.63 13.35
N HIS A 110 -6.88 -2.98 12.29
CA HIS A 110 -7.00 -4.25 11.58
C HIS A 110 -5.70 -5.04 11.66
N VAL A 111 -5.80 -6.37 11.57
CA VAL A 111 -4.61 -7.22 11.46
C VAL A 111 -3.87 -6.96 10.17
N ALA A 112 -2.55 -7.07 10.19
CA ALA A 112 -1.69 -6.75 9.04
C ALA A 112 -2.12 -7.49 7.75
N ASN A 113 -2.50 -8.76 7.87
CA ASN A 113 -2.98 -9.57 6.74
C ASN A 113 -4.23 -8.99 6.05
N ALA A 114 -5.07 -8.26 6.79
CA ALA A 114 -6.35 -7.74 6.30
C ALA A 114 -6.18 -6.66 5.22
N TYR A 115 -5.02 -5.98 5.18
CA TYR A 115 -4.74 -4.91 4.22
C TYR A 115 -4.44 -5.42 2.80
N LEU A 116 -4.05 -6.69 2.65
CA LEU A 116 -3.91 -7.36 1.36
C LEU A 116 -5.28 -7.92 0.95
N ILE A 117 -6.05 -7.16 0.19
CA ILE A 117 -7.47 -7.45 -0.08
C ILE A 117 -7.72 -8.28 -1.36
N GLY A 118 -6.68 -8.77 -2.02
CA GLY A 118 -6.83 -9.48 -3.29
C GLY A 118 -6.94 -8.52 -4.47
N PHE A 119 -6.11 -7.49 -4.51
CA PHE A 119 -6.18 -6.47 -5.52
C PHE A 119 -4.98 -6.47 -6.48
N SER A 120 -5.28 -6.47 -7.77
CA SER A 120 -4.34 -6.11 -8.83
C SER A 120 -4.99 -5.11 -9.77
N PRO A 121 -4.32 -4.01 -10.13
CA PRO A 121 -4.90 -2.97 -10.99
C PRO A 121 -5.26 -3.49 -12.39
N PHE A 122 -4.44 -4.39 -12.91
CA PHE A 122 -4.62 -5.05 -14.19
C PHE A 122 -3.81 -6.36 -14.28
N LYS A 123 -4.19 -7.24 -15.16
CA LYS A 123 -3.47 -8.52 -15.41
C LYS A 123 -2.18 -8.27 -16.17
N THR A 124 -1.09 -8.89 -15.75
CA THR A 124 0.21 -8.87 -16.44
C THR A 124 0.96 -10.16 -16.15
N GLY A 125 1.70 -10.68 -17.13
CA GLY A 125 2.61 -11.81 -16.94
C GLY A 125 4.07 -11.40 -16.67
N LYS A 126 4.36 -10.11 -16.60
CA LYS A 126 5.73 -9.60 -16.46
C LYS A 126 6.01 -9.19 -15.02
N LEU A 127 6.89 -9.90 -14.33
CA LEU A 127 7.22 -9.73 -12.91
C LEU A 127 7.59 -8.28 -12.52
N TRP A 128 8.24 -7.54 -13.42
CA TRP A 128 8.70 -6.17 -13.13
C TRP A 128 7.62 -5.10 -13.31
N VAL A 129 6.50 -5.40 -13.97
CA VAL A 129 5.45 -4.41 -14.26
C VAL A 129 4.82 -3.82 -13.00
N PRO A 130 4.46 -4.58 -11.95
CA PRO A 130 3.95 -4.00 -10.71
C PRO A 130 4.87 -2.92 -10.16
N MET A 131 6.15 -3.24 -9.96
CA MET A 131 7.12 -2.29 -9.39
C MET A 131 7.32 -1.06 -10.27
N GLN A 132 7.39 -1.22 -11.60
CA GLN A 132 7.50 -0.08 -12.53
C GLN A 132 6.25 0.82 -12.46
N THR A 133 5.07 0.21 -12.33
CA THR A 133 3.82 0.95 -12.18
C THR A 133 3.82 1.77 -10.88
N LEU A 134 4.22 1.16 -9.76
CA LEU A 134 4.34 1.89 -8.49
C LEU A 134 5.36 3.03 -8.60
N ALA A 135 6.53 2.77 -9.18
CA ALA A 135 7.59 3.76 -9.34
C ALA A 135 7.15 4.98 -10.15
N SER A 136 6.34 4.78 -11.19
CA SER A 136 5.84 5.85 -12.07
C SER A 136 4.62 6.59 -11.52
N ARG A 137 3.75 5.91 -10.76
CA ARG A 137 2.45 6.46 -10.36
C ARG A 137 2.39 6.96 -8.93
N LEU A 138 2.94 6.20 -7.96
CA LEU A 138 2.78 6.51 -6.55
C LEU A 138 3.81 7.53 -6.07
N LYS A 139 3.35 8.51 -5.31
CA LYS A 139 4.21 9.47 -4.62
C LYS A 139 4.45 8.99 -3.19
N TYR A 140 5.70 9.03 -2.74
CA TYR A 140 6.00 8.81 -1.32
C TYR A 140 5.50 9.99 -0.49
N LYS A 141 4.65 9.71 0.48
CA LYS A 141 4.09 10.71 1.39
C LYS A 141 3.86 10.08 2.74
N THR A 142 4.50 10.61 3.77
CA THR A 142 4.35 10.13 5.14
C THR A 142 2.93 10.34 5.67
N ASP A 143 2.46 9.48 6.54
CA ASP A 143 1.13 9.53 7.13
C ASP A 143 0.84 10.83 7.87
N LYS A 144 1.82 11.33 8.62
CA LYS A 144 1.73 12.65 9.26
C LYS A 144 1.28 13.76 8.29
N ASN A 145 1.74 13.68 7.04
CA ASN A 145 1.41 14.65 5.99
C ASN A 145 0.13 14.32 5.22
N GLN A 146 -0.39 13.09 5.36
CA GLN A 146 -1.62 12.63 4.70
C GLN A 146 -2.84 12.68 5.62
N PHE A 147 -2.67 12.32 6.89
CA PHE A 147 -3.75 12.03 7.83
C PHE A 147 -3.74 12.95 9.06
N LYS A 148 -3.63 14.27 8.84
CA LYS A 148 -3.76 15.32 9.88
C LYS A 148 -2.91 15.07 11.13
N GLY A 149 -1.65 14.66 10.96
CA GLY A 149 -0.69 14.45 12.04
C GLY A 149 -0.69 13.06 12.67
N MET A 150 -1.55 12.13 12.24
CA MET A 150 -1.44 10.72 12.61
C MET A 150 -0.15 10.12 12.05
N VAL A 151 0.50 9.25 12.81
CA VAL A 151 1.88 8.84 12.49
C VAL A 151 1.99 7.49 11.78
N ASP A 152 0.92 6.71 11.72
CA ASP A 152 0.97 5.37 11.13
C ASP A 152 -0.46 4.92 10.80
N VAL A 153 -0.90 5.15 9.57
CA VAL A 153 -2.25 4.84 9.06
C VAL A 153 -2.13 4.07 7.78
N TRP A 154 -2.39 2.79 7.84
CA TRP A 154 -2.21 1.89 6.73
C TRP A 154 -3.34 1.96 5.70
N GLN A 155 -2.98 1.93 4.45
CA GLN A 155 -3.89 1.82 3.32
C GLN A 155 -3.98 0.35 2.87
N THR A 156 -5.16 -0.06 2.43
CA THR A 156 -5.25 -1.32 1.68
C THR A 156 -4.55 -1.21 0.33
N SER A 157 -4.22 -2.36 -0.28
CA SER A 157 -3.61 -2.40 -1.62
C SER A 157 -4.39 -1.58 -2.65
N LYS A 158 -5.73 -1.61 -2.61
CA LYS A 158 -6.59 -0.84 -3.52
C LYS A 158 -6.56 0.65 -3.21
N GLN A 159 -6.60 1.04 -1.93
CA GLN A 159 -6.53 2.44 -1.52
C GLN A 159 -5.20 3.07 -1.96
N ALA A 160 -4.07 2.42 -1.69
CA ALA A 160 -2.74 2.91 -2.09
C ALA A 160 -2.65 3.16 -3.60
N TYR A 161 -3.21 2.27 -4.42
CA TYR A 161 -3.21 2.42 -5.87
C TYR A 161 -4.04 3.62 -6.36
N TYR A 162 -5.25 3.80 -5.83
CA TYR A 162 -6.14 4.86 -6.30
C TYR A 162 -5.81 6.23 -5.71
N TRP A 163 -5.27 6.29 -4.49
CA TRP A 163 -4.85 7.57 -3.91
C TRP A 163 -3.50 8.06 -4.41
N LEU A 164 -2.77 7.22 -5.14
CA LEU A 164 -1.51 7.53 -5.81
C LEU A 164 -0.41 8.03 -4.86
N ARG A 165 -0.53 7.73 -3.59
CA ARG A 165 0.39 8.13 -2.52
C ARG A 165 0.28 7.22 -1.31
N GLY A 166 1.37 7.14 -0.56
CA GLY A 166 1.51 6.39 0.66
C GLY A 166 2.96 6.38 1.11
N ASP A 167 3.24 5.80 2.25
CA ASP A 167 4.63 5.59 2.65
C ASP A 167 5.10 4.14 2.44
N CYS A 168 6.01 3.62 3.27
CA CYS A 168 6.69 2.38 2.92
C CYS A 168 5.78 1.16 2.98
N GLU A 169 4.92 1.06 3.98
CA GLU A 169 4.00 -0.07 4.14
C GLU A 169 2.88 -0.06 3.09
N ASP A 170 2.33 1.10 2.75
CA ASP A 170 1.30 1.23 1.72
C ASP A 170 1.80 0.74 0.36
N HIS A 171 3.03 1.15 -0.01
CA HIS A 171 3.68 0.70 -1.23
C HIS A 171 3.99 -0.80 -1.18
N ALA A 172 4.46 -1.31 -0.03
CA ALA A 172 4.79 -2.73 0.12
C ALA A 172 3.52 -3.60 0.09
N ILE A 173 2.43 -3.19 0.74
CA ILE A 173 1.13 -3.87 0.73
C ILE A 173 0.58 -3.97 -0.70
N LEU A 174 0.55 -2.86 -1.45
CA LEU A 174 0.08 -2.87 -2.84
C LEU A 174 0.94 -3.78 -3.71
N LEU A 175 2.27 -3.68 -3.61
CA LEU A 175 3.18 -4.48 -4.42
C LEU A 175 3.05 -5.98 -4.11
N ALA A 176 3.06 -6.35 -2.83
CA ALA A 176 2.92 -7.74 -2.43
C ALA A 176 1.58 -8.33 -2.87
N ASP A 177 0.49 -7.60 -2.67
CA ASP A 177 -0.85 -8.06 -3.03
C ASP A 177 -0.99 -8.29 -4.53
N TRP A 178 -0.44 -7.39 -5.37
CA TRP A 178 -0.41 -7.55 -6.81
C TRP A 178 0.44 -8.75 -7.26
N LEU A 179 1.61 -8.96 -6.67
CA LEU A 179 2.45 -10.12 -6.97
C LEU A 179 1.78 -11.43 -6.57
N ILE A 180 1.04 -11.45 -5.46
CA ILE A 180 0.23 -12.60 -5.04
C ILE A 180 -0.89 -12.89 -6.05
N GLU A 181 -1.58 -11.86 -6.57
CA GLU A 181 -2.57 -12.03 -7.65
C GLU A 181 -1.96 -12.58 -8.96
N MET A 182 -0.67 -12.34 -9.19
CA MET A 182 0.06 -12.92 -10.30
C MET A 182 0.52 -14.36 -10.03
N GLY A 183 0.23 -14.94 -8.85
CA GLY A 183 0.58 -16.30 -8.46
C GLY A 183 1.97 -16.45 -7.84
N TYR A 184 2.62 -15.36 -7.42
CA TYR A 184 3.93 -15.42 -6.77
C TYR A 184 3.80 -15.52 -5.24
N ASP A 185 4.73 -16.23 -4.58
CA ASP A 185 4.91 -16.13 -3.12
C ASP A 185 5.64 -14.82 -2.80
N ALA A 186 4.85 -13.80 -2.53
CA ALA A 186 5.32 -12.50 -2.11
C ALA A 186 4.81 -12.17 -0.70
N ARG A 187 5.66 -11.56 0.11
CA ARG A 187 5.33 -11.22 1.51
C ARG A 187 5.78 -9.80 1.81
N VAL A 188 4.96 -9.06 2.54
CA VAL A 188 5.36 -7.78 3.14
C VAL A 188 6.26 -8.09 4.33
N VAL A 189 7.38 -7.40 4.44
CA VAL A 189 8.30 -7.48 5.58
C VAL A 189 8.32 -6.16 6.30
N LEU A 190 8.20 -6.22 7.61
CA LEU A 190 8.33 -5.10 8.53
C LEU A 190 9.62 -5.23 9.33
N GLY A 191 10.33 -4.13 9.48
CA GLY A 191 11.58 -4.14 10.22
C GLY A 191 12.27 -2.78 10.21
N LYS A 192 13.60 -2.77 10.06
CA LYS A 192 14.37 -1.54 9.93
C LYS A 192 15.25 -1.60 8.69
N TYR A 193 15.30 -0.49 7.95
CA TYR A 193 16.35 -0.23 6.98
C TYR A 193 17.38 0.70 7.61
N LYS A 194 18.62 0.22 7.76
CA LYS A 194 19.66 0.89 8.59
C LYS A 194 19.15 1.13 10.02
N LYS A 195 18.76 2.36 10.39
CA LYS A 195 18.28 2.74 11.73
C LYS A 195 16.77 3.02 11.81
N ASN A 196 16.11 3.24 10.68
CA ASN A 196 14.71 3.68 10.60
C ASN A 196 13.76 2.50 10.41
N GLY A 197 12.55 2.59 10.98
CA GLY A 197 11.43 1.70 10.65
C GLY A 197 11.17 1.69 9.15
N HIS A 198 10.89 0.51 8.59
CA HIS A 198 10.71 0.36 7.15
C HIS A 198 9.91 -0.89 6.80
N ALA A 199 9.21 -0.82 5.66
CA ALA A 199 8.52 -1.95 5.05
C ALA A 199 9.03 -2.17 3.63
N TRP A 200 9.16 -3.45 3.24
CA TRP A 200 9.58 -3.86 1.90
C TRP A 200 8.90 -5.17 1.50
N VAL A 201 9.12 -5.64 0.29
CA VAL A 201 8.60 -6.93 -0.18
C VAL A 201 9.74 -7.92 -0.34
N VAL A 202 9.51 -9.16 0.10
CA VAL A 202 10.31 -10.31 -0.32
C VAL A 202 9.51 -11.15 -1.30
N LEU A 203 10.21 -11.63 -2.32
CA LEU A 203 9.69 -12.50 -3.36
C LEU A 203 10.46 -13.80 -3.35
N PHE A 204 9.75 -14.93 -3.23
CA PHE A 204 10.32 -16.27 -3.38
C PHE A 204 10.11 -16.75 -4.81
N TYR A 205 11.18 -16.94 -5.54
CA TYR A 205 11.13 -17.35 -6.93
C TYR A 205 12.36 -18.17 -7.32
N GLY A 206 12.15 -19.36 -7.92
CA GLY A 206 13.25 -20.23 -8.39
C GLY A 206 14.23 -20.58 -7.28
N GLN A 207 13.75 -20.98 -6.11
CA GLN A 207 14.56 -21.32 -4.90
C GLN A 207 15.46 -20.17 -4.39
N LYS A 208 15.14 -18.95 -4.78
CA LYS A 208 15.85 -17.74 -4.35
C LYS A 208 14.88 -16.75 -3.73
N THR A 209 15.40 -15.96 -2.80
CA THR A 209 14.64 -14.85 -2.21
C THR A 209 15.20 -13.52 -2.68
N TYR A 210 14.32 -12.68 -3.18
CA TYR A 210 14.64 -11.35 -3.68
C TYR A 210 14.02 -10.29 -2.76
N ILE A 211 14.71 -9.16 -2.57
CA ILE A 211 14.13 -7.97 -1.97
C ILE A 211 13.65 -7.04 -3.06
N ILE A 212 12.40 -6.60 -2.96
CA ILE A 212 11.83 -5.57 -3.80
C ILE A 212 11.53 -4.35 -2.94
N GLU A 213 12.30 -3.29 -3.16
CA GLU A 213 12.13 -2.01 -2.49
C GLU A 213 10.99 -1.23 -3.15
N ALA A 214 9.79 -1.30 -2.56
CA ALA A 214 8.57 -0.77 -3.14
C ALA A 214 8.58 0.77 -3.27
N THR A 215 9.39 1.46 -2.46
CA THR A 215 9.53 2.92 -2.50
C THR A 215 10.59 3.41 -3.50
N ASN A 216 11.35 2.49 -4.09
CA ASN A 216 12.40 2.84 -5.05
C ASN A 216 11.77 3.29 -6.38
N LYS A 217 12.10 4.51 -6.81
CA LYS A 217 11.62 5.08 -8.07
C LYS A 217 12.49 4.73 -9.29
N GLN A 218 13.52 3.89 -9.12
CA GLN A 218 14.34 3.44 -10.22
C GLN A 218 13.59 2.36 -11.04
N ASN A 219 13.61 2.53 -12.35
CA ASN A 219 13.01 1.60 -13.28
C ASN A 219 13.91 0.37 -13.46
N ARG A 220 13.82 -0.60 -12.55
CA ARG A 220 14.61 -1.84 -12.59
C ARG A 220 13.76 -2.99 -13.11
N ARG A 221 14.38 -3.87 -13.90
CA ARG A 221 13.80 -5.14 -14.37
C ARG A 221 14.28 -6.35 -13.59
N THR A 222 15.30 -6.17 -12.76
CA THR A 222 15.91 -7.20 -11.92
C THR A 222 15.94 -6.77 -10.47
N TYR A 223 15.77 -7.73 -9.58
CA TYR A 223 15.75 -7.50 -8.14
C TYR A 223 16.98 -8.12 -7.48
N PRO A 224 17.55 -7.49 -6.45
CA PRO A 224 18.69 -8.04 -5.73
C PRO A 224 18.28 -9.23 -4.87
N LEU A 225 19.20 -10.18 -4.71
CA LEU A 225 19.04 -11.28 -3.77
C LEU A 225 19.06 -10.76 -2.32
N ALA A 226 18.19 -11.29 -1.48
CA ALA A 226 18.05 -10.88 -0.09
C ALA A 226 19.37 -11.04 0.69
N ASN A 227 20.11 -12.12 0.46
CA ASN A 227 21.38 -12.38 1.14
C ASN A 227 22.52 -11.41 0.77
N LYS A 228 22.32 -10.53 -0.19
CA LYS A 228 23.26 -9.46 -0.56
C LYS A 228 22.95 -8.11 0.09
N LEU A 229 21.89 -8.02 0.90
CA LEU A 229 21.36 -6.77 1.45
C LEU A 229 21.29 -6.79 3.00
N PRO A 230 22.42 -6.75 3.72
CA PRO A 230 22.45 -6.86 5.19
C PRO A 230 21.88 -5.63 5.92
N ASN A 231 21.62 -4.54 5.22
CA ASN A 231 21.06 -3.32 5.82
C ASN A 231 19.55 -3.41 6.11
N TYR A 232 18.88 -4.41 5.53
CA TYR A 232 17.48 -4.74 5.84
C TYR A 232 17.45 -5.66 7.05
N LYS A 233 16.86 -5.19 8.15
CA LYS A 233 16.81 -5.87 9.46
C LYS A 233 15.35 -6.28 9.72
N PRO A 234 14.92 -7.48 9.27
CA PRO A 234 13.52 -7.88 9.34
C PRO A 234 13.12 -8.29 10.76
N ALA A 235 11.88 -7.97 11.14
CA ALA A 235 11.28 -8.40 12.41
C ALA A 235 10.08 -9.31 12.17
N PHE A 236 9.19 -8.95 11.24
CA PHE A 236 7.98 -9.65 10.90
C PHE A 236 7.80 -9.74 9.40
N MET A 237 7.09 -10.74 8.92
CA MET A 237 6.57 -10.76 7.56
C MET A 237 5.16 -11.33 7.53
N PHE A 238 4.39 -10.94 6.52
CA PHE A 238 3.03 -11.43 6.34
C PHE A 238 2.65 -11.45 4.86
N ASN A 239 1.70 -12.31 4.53
CA ASN A 239 0.94 -12.30 3.29
C ASN A 239 -0.56 -12.29 3.61
N ARG A 240 -1.43 -12.65 2.68
CA ARG A 240 -2.88 -12.68 2.90
C ARG A 240 -3.33 -13.62 3.99
N ASP A 241 -2.62 -14.73 4.16
CA ASP A 241 -3.08 -15.87 4.94
C ASP A 241 -2.24 -16.11 6.20
N PHE A 242 -0.97 -15.72 6.21
CA PHE A 242 -0.05 -16.08 7.29
C PHE A 242 0.73 -14.87 7.82
N PHE A 243 1.10 -14.98 9.10
CA PHE A 243 1.98 -14.05 9.78
C PHE A 243 3.18 -14.80 10.37
N TRP A 244 4.39 -14.28 10.14
CA TRP A 244 5.64 -14.88 10.60
C TRP A 244 6.44 -13.91 11.46
N LYS A 245 7.14 -14.48 12.41
CA LYS A 245 8.11 -13.82 13.27
C LYS A 245 9.51 -14.27 12.89
N ASN A 246 10.46 -13.34 12.84
CA ASN A 246 11.88 -13.66 12.71
C ASN A 246 12.38 -14.35 13.99
N THR A 247 12.93 -15.55 13.86
CA THR A 247 13.55 -16.33 14.95
C THR A 247 15.09 -16.32 14.86
N GLY A 248 15.64 -15.76 13.79
CA GLY A 248 17.06 -15.49 13.65
C GLY A 248 17.47 -14.20 14.38
N THR A 249 18.62 -13.67 14.02
CA THR A 249 19.06 -12.37 14.53
C THR A 249 18.42 -11.21 13.77
N VAL A 250 18.53 -9.99 14.28
CA VAL A 250 18.11 -8.76 13.57
C VAL A 250 18.87 -8.52 12.25
N LEU A 251 19.97 -9.23 12.03
CA LEU A 251 20.77 -9.17 10.79
C LEU A 251 20.44 -10.31 9.82
N THR A 252 19.36 -11.06 10.06
CA THR A 252 18.94 -12.16 9.20
C THR A 252 18.66 -11.66 7.79
N THR A 253 19.34 -12.27 6.82
CA THR A 253 19.11 -12.06 5.38
C THR A 253 18.45 -13.27 4.71
N ILE A 254 18.16 -14.31 5.50
CA ILE A 254 17.51 -15.56 5.11
C ILE A 254 16.05 -15.46 5.50
N TYR A 255 15.13 -15.71 4.56
CA TYR A 255 13.68 -15.54 4.73
C TYR A 255 12.89 -16.85 4.64
N ASP A 256 13.58 -17.99 4.59
CA ASP A 256 12.97 -19.33 4.64
C ASP A 256 12.61 -19.76 6.08
N ASP A 257 11.94 -20.87 6.20
CA ASP A 257 11.42 -21.40 7.46
C ASP A 257 12.52 -21.73 8.49
N SER A 258 13.80 -21.80 8.10
CA SER A 258 14.91 -22.03 9.05
C SER A 258 15.14 -20.85 10.00
N LYS A 259 14.68 -19.66 9.65
CA LYS A 259 14.83 -18.40 10.40
C LYS A 259 13.49 -17.71 10.69
N TRP A 260 12.38 -18.31 10.31
CA TRP A 260 11.06 -17.70 10.43
C TRP A 260 10.04 -18.70 10.97
N GLU A 261 9.41 -18.33 12.06
CA GLU A 261 8.31 -19.08 12.66
C GLU A 261 6.98 -18.52 12.14
N LYS A 262 6.16 -19.39 11.55
CA LYS A 262 4.77 -19.06 11.23
C LYS A 262 3.96 -19.11 12.52
N VAL A 263 3.50 -17.95 13.01
CA VAL A 263 2.88 -17.83 14.33
C VAL A 263 1.36 -17.76 14.29
N SER A 264 0.77 -17.40 13.17
CA SER A 264 -0.68 -17.42 12.97
C SER A 264 -1.10 -17.49 11.51
N SER A 265 -2.37 -17.86 11.30
CA SER A 265 -3.05 -17.69 10.01
C SER A 265 -4.27 -16.81 10.15
N PHE A 266 -4.59 -16.09 9.07
CA PHE A 266 -5.78 -15.25 8.93
C PHE A 266 -6.72 -15.87 7.91
N LYS A 267 -8.00 -16.02 8.27
CA LYS A 267 -9.03 -16.51 7.36
C LYS A 267 -10.15 -15.48 7.26
N GLU A 268 -10.43 -15.05 6.06
CA GLU A 268 -11.51 -14.12 5.79
C GLU A 268 -12.89 -14.76 6.02
N ILE A 269 -13.81 -14.04 6.65
CA ILE A 269 -15.15 -14.55 6.97
C ILE A 269 -15.92 -14.98 5.71
N SER A 270 -15.79 -14.25 4.62
CA SER A 270 -16.43 -14.60 3.35
C SER A 270 -15.99 -15.96 2.79
N ARG A 271 -14.71 -16.32 2.98
CA ARG A 271 -14.14 -17.61 2.59
C ARG A 271 -14.59 -18.73 3.52
N ILE A 272 -14.69 -18.47 4.82
CA ILE A 272 -15.18 -19.44 5.82
C ILE A 272 -16.61 -19.83 5.51
N ARG A 273 -17.48 -18.86 5.19
CA ARG A 273 -18.91 -19.12 4.88
C ARG A 273 -19.11 -19.90 3.58
N LYS A 274 -18.17 -19.83 2.63
CA LYS A 274 -18.23 -20.58 1.36
C LYS A 274 -17.73 -22.02 1.46
N GLY A 275 -17.31 -22.48 2.66
CA GLY A 275 -16.92 -23.86 2.89
C GLY A 275 -15.64 -24.30 2.15
N ASN A 276 -14.81 -23.35 1.70
CA ASN A 276 -13.52 -23.70 1.09
C ASN A 276 -12.59 -24.25 2.18
N PRO A 277 -12.23 -25.55 2.15
CA PRO A 277 -11.23 -26.10 3.04
C PRO A 277 -9.87 -25.44 2.73
N VAL A 278 -9.06 -25.37 3.73
CA VAL A 278 -7.69 -24.85 3.74
C VAL A 278 -6.72 -25.83 3.11
#